data_0e8a21286fedbdeb35005292f319520e
#
_entry.id   0e8a21286fedbdeb35005292f319520e
#
_cell.length_a   1.000
_cell.length_b   1.000
_cell.length_c   1.000
_cell.angle_alpha   90.00
_cell.angle_beta   90.00
_cell.angle_gamma   90.00
#
_symmetry.space_group_name_H-M   'P 1'
#
loop_
_entity.id
_entity.type
_entity.pdbx_description
1 polymer ?
#
loop_
_entity_poly.entity_id
_entity_poly.type
_entity_poly.pdbx_seq_one_letter_code
_entity_poly.pdbx_strand_id
1 'polypeptide(L)'
;MKILLIGSGAREHAIARALDRSLHEKEIYCLASNMNPGIAELCHELTVGNINDSEFVVNHANEVGASLAIVGPENPLATGVADTLWDAGIKVVGPKKNLAQIETSKTFTRNLLEEYNIPGGPKYKTFNSMSGVLEFLNVLGENYVVKYDGLAGGKGVRVSGEHIHSHNEALAYCQELVDKDGEFVIEEKFIGQEFSLMSFCDGETLKHMPAVQDHKRAYEGDTGPNTGGMGTYSNADHSLPFLTNEDIAEAQAINMATAKALKNKFGEGYKGVLYGGFMATADGVKLIEYNARFGDPEAMNVLPLLDADFIEICNSIADGTLNSVDVQFQNKATVCKYAVPEGYPEKPVKGKPIDVSNVVNTDDLFYASVDIQNGQLVEAGSRTVAVVGIANTISQAEKIAENEISAVEGPLFHRTDIGSMQLVNKRVEHMDSLR
;
A
#
# COMPACT_ATOMS: atom_id res chain seq x y z
N MET A 1 -7.97 -18.17 -19.69
CA MET A 1 -6.97 -17.14 -20.00
C MET A 1 -5.72 -17.36 -19.14
N LYS A 2 -4.54 -16.89 -19.57
CA LYS A 2 -3.32 -16.98 -18.77
C LYS A 2 -2.99 -15.61 -18.18
N ILE A 3 -2.79 -15.59 -16.85
CA ILE A 3 -2.57 -14.37 -16.06
C ILE A 3 -1.21 -14.46 -15.39
N LEU A 4 -0.38 -13.44 -15.56
CA LEU A 4 0.90 -13.31 -14.85
C LEU A 4 0.76 -12.37 -13.66
N LEU A 5 0.93 -12.91 -12.45
CA LEU A 5 1.07 -12.11 -11.23
C LEU A 5 2.56 -11.84 -10.96
N ILE A 6 2.93 -10.59 -10.75
CA ILE A 6 4.31 -10.17 -10.49
C ILE A 6 4.44 -9.71 -9.04
N GLY A 7 5.27 -10.40 -8.26
CA GLY A 7 5.52 -10.15 -6.83
C GLY A 7 5.25 -11.37 -5.96
N SER A 8 5.61 -11.31 -4.69
CA SER A 8 5.61 -12.47 -3.77
C SER A 8 5.22 -12.17 -2.32
N GLY A 9 4.70 -10.99 -2.01
CA GLY A 9 4.28 -10.60 -0.67
C GLY A 9 2.84 -11.01 -0.31
N ALA A 10 2.38 -10.62 0.87
CA ALA A 10 1.01 -10.89 1.31
C ALA A 10 -0.03 -10.16 0.45
N ARG A 11 0.28 -8.98 -0.06
CA ARG A 11 -0.52 -8.27 -1.06
C ARG A 11 -0.73 -9.13 -2.31
N GLU A 12 0.34 -9.71 -2.86
CA GLU A 12 0.26 -10.58 -4.04
C GLU A 12 -0.46 -11.88 -3.71
N HIS A 13 -0.33 -12.40 -2.49
CA HIS A 13 -1.12 -13.55 -2.05
C HIS A 13 -2.63 -13.21 -2.00
N ALA A 14 -3.00 -12.02 -1.50
CA ALA A 14 -4.40 -11.57 -1.54
C ALA A 14 -4.92 -11.38 -2.98
N ILE A 15 -4.08 -10.87 -3.90
CA ILE A 15 -4.39 -10.78 -5.33
C ILE A 15 -4.58 -12.17 -5.95
N ALA A 16 -3.68 -13.13 -5.67
CA ALA A 16 -3.80 -14.50 -6.16
C ALA A 16 -5.11 -15.16 -5.71
N ARG A 17 -5.50 -14.99 -4.43
CA ARG A 17 -6.78 -15.47 -3.92
C ARG A 17 -7.99 -14.81 -4.60
N ALA A 18 -7.92 -13.50 -4.85
CA ALA A 18 -8.99 -12.80 -5.56
C ALA A 18 -9.13 -13.28 -7.00
N LEU A 19 -8.01 -13.58 -7.68
CA LEU A 19 -8.01 -14.21 -9.02
C LEU A 19 -8.58 -15.63 -8.96
N ASP A 20 -8.19 -16.43 -7.97
CA ASP A 20 -8.63 -17.81 -7.84
C ASP A 20 -10.14 -17.93 -7.60
N ARG A 21 -10.74 -17.02 -6.85
CA ARG A 21 -12.20 -16.96 -6.64
C ARG A 21 -13.02 -16.67 -7.91
N SER A 22 -12.40 -16.13 -8.97
CA SER A 22 -13.11 -15.85 -10.23
C SER A 22 -13.67 -17.12 -10.85
N LEU A 23 -14.84 -17.02 -11.45
CA LEU A 23 -15.48 -18.12 -12.19
C LEU A 23 -14.97 -18.25 -13.65
N HIS A 24 -14.15 -17.31 -14.12
CA HIS A 24 -13.51 -17.41 -15.43
C HIS A 24 -12.51 -18.57 -15.47
N GLU A 25 -12.48 -19.30 -16.58
CA GLU A 25 -11.42 -20.28 -16.83
C GLU A 25 -10.07 -19.56 -16.93
N LYS A 26 -9.14 -19.92 -16.03
CA LYS A 26 -7.85 -19.26 -15.90
C LYS A 26 -6.73 -20.22 -15.51
N GLU A 27 -5.53 -19.86 -15.89
CA GLU A 27 -4.27 -20.37 -15.35
C GLU A 27 -3.49 -19.17 -14.80
N ILE A 28 -3.13 -19.20 -13.51
CA ILE A 28 -2.37 -18.15 -12.84
C ILE A 28 -0.90 -18.59 -12.84
N TYR A 29 -0.04 -17.75 -13.39
CA TYR A 29 1.42 -17.86 -13.32
C TYR A 29 1.93 -16.76 -12.39
N CYS A 30 2.94 -17.04 -11.59
CA CYS A 30 3.54 -16.03 -10.71
C CYS A 30 5.03 -15.89 -11.00
N LEU A 31 5.48 -14.66 -11.23
CA LEU A 31 6.90 -14.32 -11.25
C LEU A 31 7.23 -13.58 -9.95
N ALA A 32 8.01 -14.22 -9.10
CA ALA A 32 8.25 -13.86 -7.71
C ALA A 32 9.74 -13.57 -7.44
N SER A 33 10.05 -12.77 -6.45
CA SER A 33 11.42 -12.59 -5.97
C SER A 33 11.87 -13.67 -4.97
N ASN A 34 10.91 -14.39 -4.37
CA ASN A 34 11.13 -15.51 -3.45
C ASN A 34 9.93 -16.45 -3.48
N MET A 35 10.11 -17.67 -2.98
CA MET A 35 9.05 -18.66 -2.89
C MET A 35 8.04 -18.27 -1.82
N ASN A 36 6.79 -17.99 -2.23
CA ASN A 36 5.66 -17.82 -1.31
C ASN A 36 4.75 -19.05 -1.45
N PRO A 37 4.64 -19.91 -0.42
CA PRO A 37 3.89 -21.16 -0.53
C PRO A 37 2.41 -20.95 -0.79
N GLY A 38 1.79 -19.91 -0.19
CA GLY A 38 0.38 -19.63 -0.40
C GLY A 38 0.06 -19.16 -1.82
N ILE A 39 0.96 -18.44 -2.47
CA ILE A 39 0.81 -18.11 -3.89
C ILE A 39 1.05 -19.36 -4.76
N ALA A 40 2.07 -20.15 -4.41
CA ALA A 40 2.41 -21.35 -5.18
C ALA A 40 1.26 -22.39 -5.22
N GLU A 41 0.49 -22.50 -4.14
CA GLU A 41 -0.70 -23.36 -4.06
C GLU A 41 -1.84 -22.93 -5.01
N LEU A 42 -1.92 -21.63 -5.33
CA LEU A 42 -2.97 -21.02 -6.16
C LEU A 42 -2.56 -20.89 -7.64
N CYS A 43 -1.26 -21.01 -7.92
CA CYS A 43 -0.72 -20.82 -9.26
C CYS A 43 -0.50 -22.14 -9.99
N HIS A 44 -0.65 -22.12 -11.32
CA HIS A 44 -0.21 -23.20 -12.17
C HIS A 44 1.30 -23.39 -12.08
N GLU A 45 2.04 -22.28 -12.02
CA GLU A 45 3.49 -22.24 -11.85
C GLU A 45 3.92 -20.97 -11.13
N LEU A 46 4.89 -21.09 -10.19
CA LEU A 46 5.58 -19.97 -9.58
C LEU A 46 7.07 -20.04 -9.93
N THR A 47 7.54 -19.04 -10.66
CA THR A 47 8.94 -18.89 -11.06
C THR A 47 9.62 -17.80 -10.21
N VAL A 48 10.79 -18.12 -9.64
CA VAL A 48 11.59 -17.15 -8.88
C VAL A 48 12.61 -16.48 -9.80
N GLY A 49 12.62 -15.14 -9.81
CA GLY A 49 13.53 -14.36 -10.64
C GLY A 49 13.55 -12.87 -10.33
N ASN A 50 14.28 -12.12 -11.15
CA ASN A 50 14.37 -10.67 -10.98
C ASN A 50 13.15 -9.97 -11.60
N ILE A 51 12.16 -9.68 -10.76
CA ILE A 51 10.92 -8.99 -11.16
C ILE A 51 11.12 -7.53 -11.60
N ASN A 52 12.31 -6.95 -11.38
CA ASN A 52 12.64 -5.57 -11.78
C ASN A 52 13.35 -5.50 -13.14
N ASP A 53 13.68 -6.64 -13.71
CA ASP A 53 14.27 -6.75 -15.04
C ASP A 53 13.17 -6.88 -16.08
N SER A 54 12.89 -5.81 -16.81
CA SER A 54 11.81 -5.72 -17.77
C SER A 54 11.95 -6.72 -18.92
N GLU A 55 13.17 -7.02 -19.37
CA GLU A 55 13.41 -8.00 -20.41
C GLU A 55 13.14 -9.42 -19.92
N PHE A 56 13.59 -9.75 -18.72
CA PHE A 56 13.31 -11.03 -18.10
C PHE A 56 11.82 -11.24 -17.88
N VAL A 57 11.10 -10.23 -17.37
CA VAL A 57 9.66 -10.30 -17.12
C VAL A 57 8.88 -10.49 -18.43
N VAL A 58 9.18 -9.73 -19.48
CA VAL A 58 8.43 -9.85 -20.75
C VAL A 58 8.72 -11.17 -21.47
N ASN A 59 9.96 -11.68 -21.38
CA ASN A 59 10.31 -12.98 -21.95
C ASN A 59 9.54 -14.09 -21.24
N HIS A 60 9.49 -14.08 -19.91
CA HIS A 60 8.71 -15.05 -19.14
C HIS A 60 7.20 -14.95 -19.44
N ALA A 61 6.66 -13.74 -19.53
CA ALA A 61 5.25 -13.52 -19.88
C ALA A 61 4.89 -14.10 -21.25
N ASN A 62 5.78 -13.93 -22.23
CA ASN A 62 5.61 -14.52 -23.57
C ASN A 62 5.75 -16.04 -23.56
N GLU A 63 6.70 -16.59 -22.81
CA GLU A 63 6.92 -18.03 -22.68
C GLU A 63 5.70 -18.75 -22.12
N VAL A 64 5.10 -18.21 -21.04
CA VAL A 64 3.88 -18.79 -20.48
C VAL A 64 2.63 -18.45 -21.31
N GLY A 65 2.72 -17.49 -22.22
CA GLY A 65 1.61 -17.02 -23.07
C GLY A 65 0.58 -16.19 -22.28
N ALA A 66 1.04 -15.34 -21.37
CA ALA A 66 0.18 -14.48 -20.58
C ALA A 66 -0.57 -13.47 -21.48
N SER A 67 -1.86 -13.31 -21.24
CA SER A 67 -2.70 -12.29 -21.90
C SER A 67 -3.00 -11.10 -21.01
N LEU A 68 -2.81 -11.26 -19.71
CA LEU A 68 -2.99 -10.25 -18.67
C LEU A 68 -1.86 -10.35 -17.65
N ALA A 69 -1.30 -9.23 -17.22
CA ALA A 69 -0.34 -9.16 -16.13
C ALA A 69 -0.84 -8.21 -15.02
N ILE A 70 -0.53 -8.54 -13.77
CA ILE A 70 -0.84 -7.72 -12.61
C ILE A 70 0.47 -7.45 -11.87
N VAL A 71 0.84 -6.17 -11.75
CA VAL A 71 2.08 -5.77 -11.08
C VAL A 71 1.75 -5.41 -9.63
N GLY A 72 2.22 -6.25 -8.69
CA GLY A 72 1.97 -6.05 -7.27
C GLY A 72 2.83 -4.96 -6.63
N PRO A 73 4.18 -5.04 -6.67
CA PRO A 73 5.06 -4.09 -6.00
C PRO A 73 5.41 -2.86 -6.85
N GLU A 74 5.91 -1.82 -6.19
CA GLU A 74 6.26 -0.52 -6.79
C GLU A 74 7.53 -0.54 -7.64
N ASN A 75 8.53 -1.34 -7.28
CA ASN A 75 9.82 -1.34 -7.97
C ASN A 75 9.73 -1.75 -9.44
N PRO A 76 9.01 -2.80 -9.84
CA PRO A 76 8.79 -3.14 -11.25
C PRO A 76 8.09 -2.02 -12.04
N LEU A 77 7.17 -1.27 -11.41
CA LEU A 77 6.54 -0.11 -12.04
C LEU A 77 7.56 1.01 -12.28
N ALA A 78 8.41 1.27 -11.28
CA ALA A 78 9.48 2.26 -11.37
C ALA A 78 10.53 1.93 -12.44
N THR A 79 10.81 0.65 -12.69
CA THR A 79 11.76 0.22 -13.73
C THR A 79 11.14 0.15 -15.13
N GLY A 80 9.80 0.19 -15.27
CA GLY A 80 9.11 0.21 -16.56
C GLY A 80 8.65 -1.17 -17.05
N VAL A 81 8.50 -2.14 -16.14
CA VAL A 81 7.97 -3.46 -16.47
C VAL A 81 6.59 -3.38 -17.13
N ALA A 82 5.71 -2.48 -16.65
CA ALA A 82 4.40 -2.30 -17.25
C ALA A 82 4.50 -1.81 -18.72
N ASP A 83 5.46 -0.92 -19.02
CA ASP A 83 5.68 -0.39 -20.37
C ASP A 83 6.05 -1.53 -21.34
N THR A 84 7.04 -2.35 -20.99
CA THR A 84 7.50 -3.47 -21.84
C THR A 84 6.44 -4.54 -22.04
N LEU A 85 5.60 -4.82 -21.05
CA LEU A 85 4.47 -5.75 -21.19
C LEU A 85 3.41 -5.18 -22.13
N TRP A 86 3.05 -3.88 -22.02
CA TRP A 86 2.14 -3.23 -22.96
C TRP A 86 2.67 -3.24 -24.39
N ASP A 87 3.97 -2.97 -24.58
CA ASP A 87 4.63 -2.98 -25.89
C ASP A 87 4.66 -4.39 -26.52
N ALA A 88 4.67 -5.44 -25.67
CA ALA A 88 4.54 -6.84 -26.10
C ALA A 88 3.09 -7.27 -26.38
N GLY A 89 2.10 -6.38 -26.23
CA GLY A 89 0.69 -6.66 -26.45
C GLY A 89 -0.01 -7.39 -25.31
N ILE A 90 0.60 -7.42 -24.13
CA ILE A 90 0.04 -7.99 -22.91
C ILE A 90 -0.71 -6.89 -22.14
N LYS A 91 -1.96 -7.14 -21.76
CA LYS A 91 -2.74 -6.23 -20.92
C LYS A 91 -2.11 -6.14 -19.51
N VAL A 92 -2.09 -4.95 -18.90
CA VAL A 92 -1.46 -4.77 -17.59
C VAL A 92 -2.39 -4.04 -16.64
N VAL A 93 -2.53 -4.56 -15.42
CA VAL A 93 -3.02 -3.84 -14.26
C VAL A 93 -1.80 -3.33 -13.49
N GLY A 94 -1.46 -2.10 -13.72
CA GLY A 94 -0.29 -1.37 -13.25
C GLY A 94 0.05 -0.23 -14.20
N PRO A 95 0.26 1.00 -13.68
CA PRO A 95 0.56 2.16 -14.53
C PRO A 95 1.93 2.03 -15.19
N LYS A 96 2.07 2.64 -16.35
CA LYS A 96 3.37 2.82 -16.99
C LYS A 96 4.30 3.70 -16.13
N LYS A 97 5.59 3.60 -16.38
CA LYS A 97 6.66 4.29 -15.62
C LYS A 97 6.44 5.79 -15.47
N ASN A 98 5.99 6.48 -16.55
CA ASN A 98 5.69 7.90 -16.51
C ASN A 98 4.55 8.24 -15.53
N LEU A 99 3.52 7.40 -15.44
CA LEU A 99 2.38 7.55 -14.53
C LEU A 99 2.72 7.07 -13.11
N ALA A 100 3.60 6.08 -12.96
CA ALA A 100 4.07 5.59 -11.68
C ALA A 100 4.93 6.61 -10.91
N GLN A 101 5.35 7.73 -11.55
CA GLN A 101 5.99 8.85 -10.88
C GLN A 101 5.14 9.42 -9.72
N ILE A 102 3.83 9.20 -9.75
CA ILE A 102 2.95 9.61 -8.64
C ILE A 102 3.35 8.96 -7.29
N GLU A 103 4.01 7.79 -7.30
CA GLU A 103 4.60 7.15 -6.11
C GLU A 103 6.10 7.37 -6.02
N THR A 104 6.81 7.27 -7.16
CA THR A 104 8.28 7.23 -7.18
C THR A 104 8.93 8.60 -6.95
N SER A 105 8.20 9.71 -7.12
CA SER A 105 8.67 11.07 -6.85
C SER A 105 7.61 11.90 -6.11
N LYS A 106 7.98 12.33 -4.89
CA LYS A 106 7.13 13.23 -4.08
C LYS A 106 7.08 14.62 -4.73
N THR A 107 8.20 15.08 -5.28
CA THR A 107 8.30 16.31 -6.06
C THR A 107 7.32 16.30 -7.24
N PHE A 108 7.29 15.21 -8.02
CA PHE A 108 6.34 15.08 -9.12
C PHE A 108 4.89 15.21 -8.63
N THR A 109 4.54 14.49 -7.56
CA THR A 109 3.19 14.52 -7.00
C THR A 109 2.80 15.92 -6.55
N ARG A 110 3.68 16.64 -5.83
CA ARG A 110 3.39 18.00 -5.36
C ARG A 110 3.24 18.98 -6.52
N ASN A 111 4.13 18.93 -7.50
CA ASN A 111 4.06 19.76 -8.70
C ASN A 111 2.78 19.48 -9.51
N LEU A 112 2.35 18.21 -9.61
CA LEU A 112 1.09 17.85 -10.29
C LEU A 112 -0.12 18.48 -9.60
N LEU A 113 -0.19 18.41 -8.25
CA LEU A 113 -1.29 19.02 -7.50
C LEU A 113 -1.35 20.53 -7.72
N GLU A 114 -0.21 21.21 -7.69
CA GLU A 114 -0.11 22.65 -7.91
C GLU A 114 -0.47 23.04 -9.35
N GLU A 115 0.12 22.38 -10.35
CA GLU A 115 -0.11 22.63 -11.78
C GLU A 115 -1.59 22.52 -12.17
N TYR A 116 -2.30 21.56 -11.59
CA TYR A 116 -3.72 21.31 -11.91
C TYR A 116 -4.69 21.85 -10.86
N ASN A 117 -4.20 22.63 -9.88
CA ASN A 117 -4.99 23.21 -8.78
C ASN A 117 -5.82 22.15 -8.03
N ILE A 118 -5.24 20.97 -7.75
CA ILE A 118 -5.90 19.92 -6.99
C ILE A 118 -5.79 20.27 -5.50
N PRO A 119 -6.91 20.33 -4.75
CA PRO A 119 -6.88 20.68 -3.34
C PRO A 119 -6.24 19.59 -2.47
N GLY A 120 -5.96 19.92 -1.22
CA GLY A 120 -5.46 18.98 -0.21
C GLY A 120 -3.94 18.79 -0.19
N GLY A 121 -3.18 19.44 -1.07
CA GLY A 121 -1.71 19.43 -0.99
C GLY A 121 -1.18 20.25 0.19
N PRO A 122 0.01 19.89 0.75
CA PRO A 122 0.70 20.69 1.77
C PRO A 122 1.33 21.94 1.17
N LYS A 123 1.69 22.90 2.02
CA LYS A 123 2.75 23.85 1.67
C LYS A 123 4.06 23.06 1.57
N TYR A 124 4.76 23.19 0.46
CA TYR A 124 5.97 22.39 0.20
C TYR A 124 7.05 23.19 -0.53
N LYS A 125 8.26 22.70 -0.45
CA LYS A 125 9.35 23.11 -1.32
C LYS A 125 10.30 21.93 -1.56
N THR A 126 10.81 21.83 -2.79
CA THR A 126 11.76 20.81 -3.19
C THR A 126 13.19 21.36 -3.15
N PHE A 127 14.14 20.50 -2.81
CA PHE A 127 15.53 20.84 -2.63
C PHE A 127 16.46 19.77 -3.20
N ASN A 128 17.56 20.21 -3.80
CA ASN A 128 18.71 19.39 -4.17
C ASN A 128 20.03 19.95 -3.58
N SER A 129 19.93 20.94 -2.73
CA SER A 129 21.03 21.60 -2.03
C SER A 129 20.52 22.23 -0.74
N MET A 130 21.41 22.69 0.12
CA MET A 130 21.05 23.35 1.38
C MET A 130 20.54 24.79 1.22
N SER A 131 20.60 25.36 -0.01
CA SER A 131 20.18 26.74 -0.25
C SER A 131 18.69 26.95 0.01
N GLY A 132 18.33 27.82 0.94
CA GLY A 132 16.95 28.16 1.28
C GLY A 132 16.24 27.14 2.20
N VAL A 133 16.92 26.09 2.66
CA VAL A 133 16.33 25.08 3.56
C VAL A 133 15.94 25.71 4.89
N LEU A 134 16.85 26.44 5.56
CA LEU A 134 16.56 27.05 6.86
C LEU A 134 15.44 28.10 6.76
N GLU A 135 15.46 28.90 5.70
CA GLU A 135 14.42 29.90 5.45
C GLU A 135 13.03 29.25 5.33
N PHE A 136 12.94 28.12 4.63
CA PHE A 136 11.68 27.43 4.48
C PHE A 136 11.23 26.72 5.76
N LEU A 137 12.16 26.12 6.52
CA LEU A 137 11.86 25.58 7.84
C LEU A 137 11.29 26.68 8.78
N ASN A 138 11.87 27.88 8.76
CA ASN A 138 11.37 29.01 9.53
C ASN A 138 9.96 29.46 9.10
N VAL A 139 9.60 29.32 7.82
CA VAL A 139 8.22 29.58 7.34
C VAL A 139 7.22 28.57 7.88
N LEU A 140 7.62 27.28 8.00
CA LEU A 140 6.75 26.20 8.51
C LEU A 140 6.72 26.15 10.05
N GLY A 141 7.68 26.77 10.73
CA GLY A 141 7.81 26.76 12.18
C GLY A 141 8.17 25.38 12.72
N GLU A 142 7.38 24.87 13.67
CA GLU A 142 7.65 23.58 14.32
C GLU A 142 6.98 22.39 13.60
N ASN A 143 6.08 22.65 12.66
CA ASN A 143 5.26 21.62 12.00
C ASN A 143 5.71 21.36 10.57
N TYR A 144 6.70 20.49 10.39
CA TYR A 144 7.22 20.11 9.09
C TYR A 144 7.57 18.62 9.00
N VAL A 145 7.69 18.15 7.77
CA VAL A 145 8.15 16.81 7.42
C VAL A 145 9.22 16.93 6.34
N VAL A 146 10.33 16.23 6.50
CA VAL A 146 11.38 16.09 5.48
C VAL A 146 11.24 14.71 4.85
N LYS A 147 11.08 14.67 3.51
CA LYS A 147 10.89 13.44 2.75
C LYS A 147 11.96 13.30 1.67
N TYR A 148 12.72 12.22 1.67
CA TYR A 148 13.56 11.86 0.53
C TYR A 148 12.69 11.70 -0.72
N ASP A 149 13.11 12.23 -1.86
CA ASP A 149 12.40 12.11 -3.13
C ASP A 149 12.83 10.84 -3.86
N GLY A 150 12.11 9.76 -3.62
CA GLY A 150 12.37 8.44 -4.16
C GLY A 150 11.67 7.34 -3.36
N LEU A 151 11.78 6.11 -3.85
CA LEU A 151 11.29 4.92 -3.15
C LEU A 151 12.21 4.61 -1.96
N ALA A 152 11.67 4.58 -0.74
CA ALA A 152 12.43 4.35 0.49
C ALA A 152 11.72 3.43 1.49
N GLY A 153 10.60 2.79 1.10
CA GLY A 153 9.85 1.88 1.96
C GLY A 153 9.45 2.50 3.32
N GLY A 154 9.04 3.76 3.32
CA GLY A 154 8.67 4.51 4.54
C GLY A 154 9.85 5.00 5.39
N LYS A 155 11.10 4.63 5.06
CA LYS A 155 12.29 5.00 5.85
C LYS A 155 12.90 6.36 5.49
N GLY A 156 12.47 6.96 4.38
CA GLY A 156 12.94 8.26 3.90
C GLY A 156 12.18 9.47 4.46
N VAL A 157 11.29 9.27 5.44
CA VAL A 157 10.45 10.33 6.01
C VAL A 157 10.87 10.63 7.44
N ARG A 158 11.09 11.90 7.74
CA ARG A 158 11.39 12.40 9.09
C ARG A 158 10.37 13.48 9.47
N VAL A 159 9.63 13.24 10.53
CA VAL A 159 8.54 14.08 11.02
C VAL A 159 9.03 14.89 12.23
N SER A 160 8.78 16.19 12.22
CA SER A 160 9.10 17.06 13.36
C SER A 160 8.28 16.68 14.60
N GLY A 161 8.92 16.76 15.77
CA GLY A 161 8.34 16.35 17.06
C GLY A 161 8.33 14.83 17.29
N GLU A 162 8.67 14.02 16.26
CA GLU A 162 8.73 12.57 16.36
C GLU A 162 10.13 12.02 16.08
N HIS A 163 10.73 12.44 14.97
CA HIS A 163 12.04 11.98 14.51
C HIS A 163 13.09 13.11 14.52
N ILE A 164 12.64 14.35 14.49
CA ILE A 164 13.42 15.57 14.46
C ILE A 164 12.86 16.51 15.52
N HIS A 165 13.70 16.96 16.44
CA HIS A 165 13.28 17.79 17.59
C HIS A 165 13.80 19.23 17.53
N SER A 166 14.53 19.58 16.46
CA SER A 166 15.04 20.94 16.23
C SER A 166 15.34 21.19 14.75
N HIS A 167 15.37 22.47 14.33
CA HIS A 167 15.81 22.82 12.99
C HIS A 167 17.28 22.40 12.73
N ASN A 168 18.13 22.33 13.73
CA ASN A 168 19.51 21.84 13.57
C ASN A 168 19.55 20.36 13.17
N GLU A 169 18.70 19.52 13.79
CA GLU A 169 18.58 18.11 13.41
C GLU A 169 17.98 17.96 12.00
N ALA A 170 16.99 18.82 11.66
CA ALA A 170 16.44 18.84 10.30
C ALA A 170 17.51 19.21 9.26
N LEU A 171 18.31 20.24 9.53
CA LEU A 171 19.41 20.64 8.65
C LEU A 171 20.46 19.54 8.50
N ALA A 172 20.81 18.85 9.59
CA ALA A 172 21.73 17.72 9.55
C ALA A 172 21.19 16.60 8.67
N TYR A 173 19.91 16.24 8.79
CA TYR A 173 19.28 15.23 7.94
C TYR A 173 19.21 15.68 6.47
N CYS A 174 18.84 16.93 6.19
CA CYS A 174 18.86 17.48 4.83
C CYS A 174 20.26 17.42 4.22
N GLN A 175 21.31 17.73 5.01
CA GLN A 175 22.70 17.64 4.55
C GLN A 175 23.09 16.18 4.22
N GLU A 176 22.67 15.21 5.03
CA GLU A 176 22.88 13.78 4.71
C GLU A 176 22.24 13.37 3.38
N LEU A 177 21.07 13.94 3.03
CA LEU A 177 20.40 13.69 1.76
C LEU A 177 21.17 14.34 0.60
N VAL A 178 21.62 15.58 0.74
CA VAL A 178 22.44 16.28 -0.25
C VAL A 178 23.78 15.57 -0.50
N ASP A 179 24.45 15.10 0.57
CA ASP A 179 25.72 14.39 0.48
C ASP A 179 25.62 13.04 -0.27
N LYS A 180 24.40 12.52 -0.42
CA LYS A 180 24.10 11.31 -1.20
C LYS A 180 23.54 11.63 -2.60
N ASP A 181 23.71 12.85 -3.08
CA ASP A 181 23.13 13.37 -4.32
C ASP A 181 21.59 13.19 -4.39
N GLY A 182 20.95 13.21 -3.22
CA GLY A 182 19.50 12.98 -3.08
C GLY A 182 18.72 14.30 -3.18
N GLU A 183 17.60 14.24 -3.91
CA GLU A 183 16.57 15.26 -3.85
C GLU A 183 15.62 14.99 -2.68
N PHE A 184 15.03 16.04 -2.11
CA PHE A 184 14.09 15.92 -1.01
C PHE A 184 13.05 17.02 -1.03
N VAL A 185 11.92 16.74 -0.38
CA VAL A 185 10.83 17.69 -0.18
C VAL A 185 10.70 18.00 1.30
N ILE A 186 10.56 19.28 1.62
CA ILE A 186 10.10 19.72 2.94
C ILE A 186 8.65 20.17 2.79
N GLU A 187 7.79 19.66 3.68
CA GLU A 187 6.35 19.90 3.66
C GLU A 187 5.85 20.33 5.04
N GLU A 188 4.73 21.03 5.07
CA GLU A 188 4.01 21.22 6.33
C GLU A 188 3.52 19.89 6.91
N LYS A 189 3.61 19.73 8.22
CA LYS A 189 3.07 18.58 8.94
C LYS A 189 1.56 18.76 9.15
N PHE A 190 0.77 17.83 8.63
CA PHE A 190 -0.66 17.80 8.91
C PHE A 190 -0.93 17.24 10.32
N ILE A 191 -1.99 17.72 10.96
CA ILE A 191 -2.47 17.26 12.26
C ILE A 191 -3.87 16.67 12.06
N GLY A 192 -4.04 15.39 12.41
CA GLY A 192 -5.29 14.68 12.20
C GLY A 192 -5.15 13.17 12.32
N GLN A 193 -6.00 12.44 11.60
CA GLN A 193 -5.95 10.98 11.52
C GLN A 193 -5.71 10.53 10.09
N GLU A 194 -4.69 9.67 9.91
CA GLU A 194 -4.32 9.09 8.63
C GLU A 194 -5.30 8.01 8.21
N PHE A 195 -5.62 7.96 6.92
CA PHE A 195 -6.37 6.89 6.29
C PHE A 195 -5.96 6.73 4.83
N SER A 196 -6.24 5.58 4.25
CA SER A 196 -6.04 5.31 2.83
C SER A 196 -7.36 5.10 2.11
N LEU A 197 -7.42 5.54 0.85
CA LEU A 197 -8.51 5.29 -0.07
C LEU A 197 -7.94 4.81 -1.40
N MET A 198 -8.02 3.50 -1.63
CA MET A 198 -7.63 2.89 -2.91
C MET A 198 -8.77 2.97 -3.91
N SER A 199 -8.42 3.01 -5.19
CA SER A 199 -9.39 3.03 -6.28
C SER A 199 -8.88 2.22 -7.46
N PHE A 200 -9.72 1.38 -8.03
CA PHE A 200 -9.50 0.86 -9.39
C PHE A 200 -9.62 2.02 -10.38
N CYS A 201 -8.70 2.09 -11.33
CA CYS A 201 -8.68 3.14 -12.34
C CYS A 201 -8.35 2.56 -13.72
N ASP A 202 -9.16 2.90 -14.72
CA ASP A 202 -8.99 2.48 -16.11
C ASP A 202 -8.47 3.61 -17.04
N GLY A 203 -8.13 4.75 -16.44
CA GLY A 203 -7.72 5.96 -17.14
C GLY A 203 -8.80 7.02 -17.27
N GLU A 204 -10.07 6.68 -17.06
CA GLU A 204 -11.23 7.57 -17.11
C GLU A 204 -12.09 7.44 -15.85
N THR A 205 -12.38 6.22 -15.46
CA THR A 205 -13.29 5.86 -14.40
C THR A 205 -12.52 5.40 -13.17
N LEU A 206 -12.94 5.87 -11.99
CA LEU A 206 -12.48 5.33 -10.71
C LEU A 206 -13.62 4.59 -10.01
N LYS A 207 -13.30 3.42 -9.45
CA LYS A 207 -14.18 2.68 -8.52
C LYS A 207 -13.45 2.61 -7.19
N HIS A 208 -13.97 3.31 -6.19
CA HIS A 208 -13.33 3.44 -4.88
C HIS A 208 -13.58 2.20 -4.03
N MET A 209 -12.57 1.82 -3.25
CA MET A 209 -12.61 0.71 -2.29
C MET A 209 -12.97 1.23 -0.90
N PRO A 210 -13.30 0.36 0.06
CA PRO A 210 -13.42 0.74 1.46
C PRO A 210 -12.18 1.50 1.98
N ALA A 211 -12.41 2.52 2.79
CA ALA A 211 -11.33 3.25 3.47
C ALA A 211 -10.67 2.35 4.52
N VAL A 212 -9.36 2.45 4.66
CA VAL A 212 -8.56 1.62 5.57
C VAL A 212 -7.64 2.50 6.41
N GLN A 213 -7.47 2.19 7.69
CA GLN A 213 -6.45 2.81 8.54
C GLN A 213 -5.29 1.86 8.78
N ASP A 214 -4.07 2.30 8.47
CA ASP A 214 -2.81 1.59 8.73
C ASP A 214 -2.19 2.00 10.08
N HIS A 215 -1.38 1.08 10.64
CA HIS A 215 -0.62 1.25 11.88
C HIS A 215 0.86 1.05 11.60
N LYS A 216 1.54 2.14 11.29
CA LYS A 216 2.95 2.12 10.84
C LYS A 216 3.96 1.93 11.96
N ARG A 217 3.61 2.17 13.23
CA ARG A 217 4.53 2.02 14.35
C ARG A 217 4.63 0.56 14.80
N ALA A 218 5.86 0.14 15.11
CA ALA A 218 6.18 -1.25 15.42
C ALA A 218 5.51 -1.78 16.69
N TYR A 219 5.27 -0.92 17.69
CA TYR A 219 4.83 -1.34 19.02
C TYR A 219 3.49 -0.73 19.41
N GLU A 220 2.84 -1.33 20.41
CA GLU A 220 1.56 -0.91 20.94
C GLU A 220 1.54 0.57 21.34
N GLY A 221 0.35 1.18 21.27
CA GLY A 221 0.16 2.59 21.54
C GLY A 221 0.77 3.53 20.49
N ASP A 222 1.09 3.02 19.29
CA ASP A 222 1.77 3.74 18.20
C ASP A 222 3.15 4.24 18.60
N THR A 223 3.94 3.37 19.19
CA THR A 223 5.32 3.66 19.62
C THR A 223 6.37 2.90 18.81
N GLY A 224 7.64 3.27 18.97
CA GLY A 224 8.76 2.62 18.27
C GLY A 224 8.97 3.13 16.84
N PRO A 225 9.81 2.45 16.06
CA PRO A 225 10.16 2.86 14.69
C PRO A 225 8.98 2.68 13.71
N ASN A 226 9.06 3.37 12.56
CA ASN A 226 8.15 3.15 11.45
C ASN A 226 8.45 1.82 10.74
N THR A 227 7.39 1.18 10.28
CA THR A 227 7.40 -0.09 9.55
C THR A 227 6.66 0.06 8.22
N GLY A 228 6.52 -1.03 7.46
CA GLY A 228 5.65 -1.11 6.29
C GLY A 228 4.15 -1.25 6.64
N GLY A 229 3.77 -1.17 7.91
CA GLY A 229 2.42 -1.42 8.44
C GLY A 229 2.36 -2.71 9.27
N MET A 230 1.94 -2.57 10.52
CA MET A 230 1.79 -3.70 11.48
C MET A 230 0.40 -4.32 11.42
N GLY A 231 -0.52 -3.67 10.75
CA GLY A 231 -1.89 -4.10 10.54
C GLY A 231 -2.82 -2.91 10.30
N THR A 232 -4.04 -3.24 9.92
CA THR A 232 -5.01 -2.28 9.39
C THR A 232 -6.42 -2.66 9.81
N TYR A 233 -7.35 -1.71 9.73
CA TYR A 233 -8.77 -2.02 9.83
C TYR A 233 -9.63 -1.17 8.89
N SER A 234 -10.80 -1.68 8.57
CA SER A 234 -11.88 -0.99 7.87
C SER A 234 -13.23 -1.29 8.54
N ASN A 235 -14.18 -0.36 8.48
CA ASN A 235 -15.50 -0.58 9.07
C ASN A 235 -16.51 -1.13 8.05
N ALA A 236 -17.62 -1.68 8.55
CA ALA A 236 -18.64 -2.34 7.73
C ALA A 236 -19.40 -1.39 6.79
N ASP A 237 -19.40 -0.11 7.04
CA ASP A 237 -19.97 0.94 6.18
C ASP A 237 -18.97 1.47 5.13
N HIS A 238 -17.81 0.81 4.99
CA HIS A 238 -16.73 1.15 4.08
C HIS A 238 -16.02 2.48 4.40
N SER A 239 -16.30 3.05 5.57
CA SER A 239 -15.66 4.24 6.12
C SER A 239 -14.74 3.88 7.29
N LEU A 240 -14.44 4.83 8.15
CA LEU A 240 -13.74 4.64 9.42
C LEU A 240 -14.45 5.46 10.51
N PRO A 241 -14.47 5.01 11.78
CA PRO A 241 -15.26 5.63 12.84
C PRO A 241 -14.99 7.11 13.11
N PHE A 242 -13.82 7.61 12.71
CA PHE A 242 -13.40 9.00 12.87
C PHE A 242 -13.59 9.87 11.61
N LEU A 243 -14.07 9.28 10.51
CA LEU A 243 -14.33 10.00 9.24
C LEU A 243 -15.80 10.39 9.12
N THR A 244 -16.04 11.54 8.53
CA THR A 244 -17.36 11.96 8.05
C THR A 244 -17.57 11.53 6.59
N ASN A 245 -18.81 11.62 6.13
CA ASN A 245 -19.12 11.39 4.70
C ASN A 245 -18.42 12.41 3.80
N GLU A 246 -18.26 13.63 4.28
CA GLU A 246 -17.56 14.71 3.59
C GLU A 246 -16.07 14.38 3.42
N ASP A 247 -15.42 13.81 4.42
CA ASP A 247 -14.01 13.39 4.31
C ASP A 247 -13.83 12.34 3.20
N ILE A 248 -14.73 11.35 3.14
CA ILE A 248 -14.69 10.33 2.08
C ILE A 248 -14.93 10.97 0.71
N ALA A 249 -15.91 11.87 0.60
CA ALA A 249 -16.21 12.55 -0.66
C ALA A 249 -15.04 13.43 -1.14
N GLU A 250 -14.38 14.14 -0.23
CA GLU A 250 -13.19 14.94 -0.56
C GLU A 250 -12.03 14.06 -1.03
N ALA A 251 -11.74 12.95 -0.34
CA ALA A 251 -10.69 12.00 -0.74
C ALA A 251 -10.97 11.41 -2.14
N GLN A 252 -12.22 11.02 -2.40
CA GLN A 252 -12.67 10.57 -3.73
C GLN A 252 -12.46 11.64 -4.80
N ALA A 253 -12.84 12.88 -4.52
CA ALA A 253 -12.68 14.00 -5.45
C ALA A 253 -11.20 14.29 -5.75
N ILE A 254 -10.31 14.22 -4.75
CA ILE A 254 -8.86 14.37 -4.93
C ILE A 254 -8.31 13.25 -5.83
N ASN A 255 -8.68 11.97 -5.58
CA ASN A 255 -8.28 10.86 -6.43
C ASN A 255 -8.74 11.02 -7.88
N MET A 256 -10.00 11.41 -8.10
CA MET A 256 -10.54 11.66 -9.45
C MET A 256 -9.81 12.80 -10.16
N ALA A 257 -9.58 13.92 -9.47
CA ALA A 257 -8.86 15.06 -10.02
C ALA A 257 -7.42 14.69 -10.40
N THR A 258 -6.75 13.89 -9.57
CA THR A 258 -5.37 13.42 -9.81
C THR A 258 -5.29 12.48 -11.01
N ALA A 259 -6.19 11.50 -11.13
CA ALA A 259 -6.23 10.61 -12.29
C ALA A 259 -6.46 11.39 -13.59
N LYS A 260 -7.36 12.39 -13.56
CA LYS A 260 -7.60 13.28 -14.69
C LYS A 260 -6.38 14.15 -15.03
N ALA A 261 -5.68 14.67 -14.03
CA ALA A 261 -4.46 15.46 -14.22
C ALA A 261 -3.35 14.63 -14.86
N LEU A 262 -3.13 13.40 -14.39
CA LEU A 262 -2.18 12.46 -14.98
C LEU A 262 -2.49 12.21 -16.47
N LYS A 263 -3.76 11.93 -16.80
CA LYS A 263 -4.19 11.77 -18.19
C LYS A 263 -3.93 13.01 -19.04
N ASN A 264 -4.26 14.18 -18.53
CA ASN A 264 -4.05 15.45 -19.25
C ASN A 264 -2.55 15.72 -19.48
N LYS A 265 -1.71 15.38 -18.50
CA LYS A 265 -0.26 15.61 -18.55
C LYS A 265 0.45 14.68 -19.54
N PHE A 266 0.07 13.41 -19.58
CA PHE A 266 0.78 12.40 -20.37
C PHE A 266 0.05 11.96 -21.65
N GLY A 267 -1.21 12.36 -21.84
CA GLY A 267 -2.03 11.97 -22.99
C GLY A 267 -2.51 10.51 -22.93
N GLU A 268 -2.19 9.80 -21.84
CA GLU A 268 -2.65 8.43 -21.57
C GLU A 268 -3.18 8.32 -20.14
N GLY A 269 -4.18 7.44 -19.94
CA GLY A 269 -4.82 7.27 -18.64
C GLY A 269 -4.08 6.31 -17.72
N TYR A 270 -4.19 6.56 -16.43
CA TYR A 270 -3.67 5.70 -15.38
C TYR A 270 -4.47 4.38 -15.32
N LYS A 271 -3.82 3.24 -15.51
CA LYS A 271 -4.45 1.91 -15.48
C LYS A 271 -3.89 1.07 -14.35
N GLY A 272 -4.70 0.79 -13.33
CA GLY A 272 -4.26 0.05 -12.16
C GLY A 272 -4.98 0.48 -10.89
N VAL A 273 -4.31 0.35 -9.76
CA VAL A 273 -4.80 0.80 -8.46
C VAL A 273 -4.13 2.10 -8.06
N LEU A 274 -4.91 3.15 -7.93
CA LEU A 274 -4.48 4.44 -7.39
C LEU A 274 -4.77 4.45 -5.89
N TYR A 275 -3.74 4.46 -5.08
CA TYR A 275 -3.83 4.51 -3.62
C TYR A 275 -3.54 5.94 -3.16
N GLY A 276 -4.54 6.64 -2.65
CA GLY A 276 -4.36 7.91 -1.95
C GLY A 276 -4.20 7.67 -0.46
N GLY A 277 -3.08 8.14 0.10
CA GLY A 277 -2.85 8.24 1.54
C GLY A 277 -3.23 9.64 2.02
N PHE A 278 -4.20 9.73 2.92
CA PHE A 278 -4.82 10.98 3.35
C PHE A 278 -4.72 11.22 4.84
N MET A 279 -4.84 12.48 5.23
CA MET A 279 -5.03 12.92 6.61
C MET A 279 -6.38 13.65 6.71
N ALA A 280 -7.29 13.15 7.53
CA ALA A 280 -8.46 13.91 7.97
C ALA A 280 -7.99 14.94 9.00
N THR A 281 -8.24 16.23 8.75
CA THR A 281 -7.82 17.36 9.59
C THR A 281 -9.00 18.21 10.02
N ALA A 282 -8.76 19.24 10.83
CA ALA A 282 -9.78 20.25 11.17
C ALA A 282 -10.30 20.99 9.90
N ASP A 283 -9.43 21.17 8.90
CA ASP A 283 -9.69 21.94 7.69
C ASP A 283 -9.94 21.05 6.45
N GLY A 284 -10.56 19.88 6.64
CA GLY A 284 -10.84 18.91 5.59
C GLY A 284 -9.71 17.93 5.31
N VAL A 285 -9.79 17.23 4.19
CA VAL A 285 -8.87 16.15 3.84
C VAL A 285 -7.61 16.67 3.15
N LYS A 286 -6.47 16.15 3.57
CA LYS A 286 -5.15 16.47 3.01
C LYS A 286 -4.48 15.22 2.45
N LEU A 287 -3.80 15.37 1.31
CA LEU A 287 -3.05 14.28 0.68
C LEU A 287 -1.64 14.17 1.25
N ILE A 288 -1.33 13.04 1.87
CA ILE A 288 0.01 12.72 2.38
C ILE A 288 0.92 12.24 1.25
N GLU A 289 0.45 11.25 0.49
CA GLU A 289 1.19 10.63 -0.61
C GLU A 289 0.28 9.79 -1.50
N TYR A 290 0.76 9.43 -2.69
CA TYR A 290 0.18 8.38 -3.52
C TYR A 290 1.07 7.15 -3.55
N ASN A 291 0.44 5.97 -3.70
CA ASN A 291 1.09 4.75 -4.15
C ASN A 291 0.43 4.28 -5.45
N ALA A 292 1.24 3.69 -6.34
CA ALA A 292 0.83 3.33 -7.70
C ALA A 292 0.36 1.87 -7.83
N ARG A 293 -0.04 1.28 -6.72
CA ARG A 293 -0.38 -0.15 -6.57
C ARG A 293 -1.25 -0.36 -5.34
N PHE A 294 -1.72 -1.60 -5.14
CA PHE A 294 -2.37 -1.95 -3.88
C PHE A 294 -1.48 -1.67 -2.67
N GLY A 295 -2.08 -1.22 -1.58
CA GLY A 295 -1.43 -1.14 -0.27
C GLY A 295 -1.14 -2.53 0.32
N ASP A 296 -0.17 -2.58 1.18
CA ASP A 296 0.17 -3.73 2.01
C ASP A 296 0.40 -3.22 3.46
N PRO A 297 -0.56 -3.42 4.39
CA PRO A 297 -1.59 -4.51 4.44
C PRO A 297 -2.96 -4.25 3.78
N GLU A 298 -3.29 -3.09 3.27
CA GLU A 298 -4.67 -2.70 2.91
C GLU A 298 -5.34 -3.63 1.91
N ALA A 299 -4.60 -4.24 0.97
CA ALA A 299 -5.13 -5.20 0.01
C ALA A 299 -5.85 -6.37 0.70
N MET A 300 -5.32 -6.80 1.84
CA MET A 300 -5.88 -7.90 2.63
C MET A 300 -7.16 -7.52 3.37
N ASN A 301 -7.43 -6.22 3.57
CA ASN A 301 -8.73 -5.77 4.10
C ASN A 301 -9.81 -5.74 3.01
N VAL A 302 -9.46 -5.27 1.81
CA VAL A 302 -10.46 -4.94 0.78
C VAL A 302 -10.73 -6.09 -0.19
N LEU A 303 -9.70 -6.86 -0.61
CA LEU A 303 -9.89 -7.93 -1.58
C LEU A 303 -10.78 -9.08 -1.08
N PRO A 304 -10.71 -9.52 0.19
CA PRO A 304 -11.65 -10.52 0.71
C PRO A 304 -13.11 -10.05 0.73
N LEU A 305 -13.34 -8.72 0.84
CA LEU A 305 -14.69 -8.15 0.82
C LEU A 305 -15.25 -7.94 -0.60
N LEU A 306 -14.42 -8.06 -1.64
CA LEU A 306 -14.84 -7.79 -3.01
C LEU A 306 -15.94 -8.77 -3.43
N ASP A 307 -17.14 -8.24 -3.74
CA ASP A 307 -18.31 -8.97 -4.21
C ASP A 307 -18.53 -8.67 -5.71
N ALA A 308 -17.47 -8.88 -6.50
CA ALA A 308 -17.43 -8.76 -7.94
C ALA A 308 -16.30 -9.65 -8.48
N ASP A 309 -16.37 -10.03 -9.75
CA ASP A 309 -15.32 -10.84 -10.39
C ASP A 309 -14.05 -10.01 -10.60
N PHE A 310 -12.96 -10.39 -9.93
CA PHE A 310 -11.72 -9.63 -9.97
C PHE A 310 -11.03 -9.68 -11.34
N ILE A 311 -11.18 -10.80 -12.11
CA ILE A 311 -10.65 -10.90 -13.47
C ILE A 311 -11.41 -9.95 -14.41
N GLU A 312 -12.72 -9.83 -14.24
CA GLU A 312 -13.53 -8.88 -15.02
C GLU A 312 -13.08 -7.44 -14.74
N ILE A 313 -12.85 -7.08 -13.47
CA ILE A 313 -12.31 -5.77 -13.09
C ILE A 313 -10.94 -5.54 -13.73
N CYS A 314 -10.01 -6.51 -13.64
CA CYS A 314 -8.67 -6.40 -14.23
C CYS A 314 -8.71 -6.19 -15.76
N ASN A 315 -9.54 -6.95 -16.46
CA ASN A 315 -9.74 -6.77 -17.90
C ASN A 315 -10.32 -5.37 -18.20
N SER A 316 -11.31 -4.95 -17.43
CA SER A 316 -11.97 -3.63 -17.63
C SER A 316 -11.03 -2.47 -17.35
N ILE A 317 -10.12 -2.59 -16.38
CA ILE A 317 -9.04 -1.61 -16.17
C ILE A 317 -8.17 -1.52 -17.42
N ALA A 318 -7.71 -2.67 -17.94
CA ALA A 318 -6.84 -2.70 -19.12
C ALA A 318 -7.54 -2.18 -20.39
N ASP A 319 -8.81 -2.49 -20.55
CA ASP A 319 -9.60 -2.13 -21.73
C ASP A 319 -10.21 -0.72 -21.68
N GLY A 320 -10.22 -0.05 -20.52
CA GLY A 320 -10.84 1.27 -20.36
C GLY A 320 -12.37 1.21 -20.29
N THR A 321 -12.92 0.15 -19.72
CA THR A 321 -14.36 -0.14 -19.67
C THR A 321 -14.90 -0.33 -18.25
N LEU A 322 -14.17 0.14 -17.24
CA LEU A 322 -14.49 -0.03 -15.81
C LEU A 322 -15.84 0.61 -15.42
N ASN A 323 -16.32 1.57 -16.19
CA ASN A 323 -17.64 2.17 -16.01
C ASN A 323 -18.79 1.15 -16.21
N SER A 324 -18.57 0.08 -16.97
CA SER A 324 -19.57 -0.97 -17.23
C SER A 324 -19.60 -2.08 -16.16
N VAL A 325 -18.62 -2.10 -15.26
CA VAL A 325 -18.51 -3.12 -14.20
C VAL A 325 -19.15 -2.59 -12.92
N ASP A 326 -20.02 -3.39 -12.32
CA ASP A 326 -20.57 -3.13 -10.99
C ASP A 326 -19.61 -3.65 -9.93
N VAL A 327 -18.83 -2.75 -9.35
CA VAL A 327 -17.85 -3.07 -8.31
C VAL A 327 -18.49 -2.85 -6.94
N GLN A 328 -18.75 -3.94 -6.23
CA GLN A 328 -19.37 -3.94 -4.92
C GLN A 328 -18.44 -4.59 -3.89
N PHE A 329 -18.59 -4.21 -2.63
CA PHE A 329 -17.90 -4.80 -1.49
C PHE A 329 -18.94 -5.20 -0.42
N GLN A 330 -18.69 -6.31 0.26
CA GLN A 330 -19.55 -6.76 1.36
C GLN A 330 -19.54 -5.75 2.50
N ASN A 331 -20.70 -5.51 3.11
CA ASN A 331 -20.86 -4.67 4.29
C ASN A 331 -20.32 -5.38 5.54
N LYS A 332 -19.02 -5.57 5.62
CA LYS A 332 -18.28 -6.21 6.72
C LYS A 332 -17.09 -5.34 7.13
N ALA A 333 -16.82 -5.38 8.42
CA ALA A 333 -15.58 -4.82 8.97
C ALA A 333 -14.45 -5.85 8.83
N THR A 334 -13.23 -5.36 8.63
CA THR A 334 -12.02 -6.18 8.58
C THR A 334 -10.96 -5.64 9.52
N VAL A 335 -10.21 -6.54 10.14
CA VAL A 335 -8.99 -6.23 10.90
C VAL A 335 -7.89 -7.17 10.42
N CYS A 336 -6.81 -6.59 9.92
CA CYS A 336 -5.60 -7.31 9.53
C CYS A 336 -4.52 -7.11 10.60
N LYS A 337 -3.88 -8.19 11.04
CA LYS A 337 -2.72 -8.14 11.95
C LYS A 337 -1.54 -8.88 11.34
N TYR A 338 -0.35 -8.29 11.41
CA TYR A 338 0.89 -8.92 10.98
C TYR A 338 1.64 -9.52 12.17
N ALA A 339 2.08 -10.76 12.03
CA ALA A 339 3.18 -11.32 12.82
C ALA A 339 4.51 -11.01 12.11
N VAL A 340 5.44 -10.45 12.86
CA VAL A 340 6.75 -9.99 12.38
C VAL A 340 7.88 -10.60 13.19
N PRO A 341 9.09 -10.80 12.63
CA PRO A 341 10.20 -11.42 13.34
C PRO A 341 10.64 -10.58 14.54
N GLU A 342 11.12 -11.25 15.60
CA GLU A 342 11.81 -10.57 16.70
C GLU A 342 12.91 -9.66 16.15
N GLY A 343 13.00 -8.44 16.71
CA GLY A 343 13.94 -7.40 16.26
C GLY A 343 13.52 -6.60 15.03
N TYR A 344 12.34 -6.88 14.44
CA TYR A 344 11.79 -6.07 13.34
C TYR A 344 11.39 -4.68 13.84
N PRO A 345 11.61 -3.60 13.06
CA PRO A 345 12.15 -3.55 11.69
C PRO A 345 13.68 -3.34 11.61
N GLU A 346 14.39 -3.20 12.72
CA GLU A 346 15.79 -2.77 12.74
C GLU A 346 16.78 -3.93 12.54
N LYS A 347 16.58 -5.04 13.28
CA LYS A 347 17.44 -6.23 13.25
C LYS A 347 16.60 -7.50 13.32
N PRO A 348 15.75 -7.76 12.32
CA PRO A 348 14.89 -8.94 12.33
C PRO A 348 15.73 -10.22 12.29
N VAL A 349 15.32 -11.22 13.07
CA VAL A 349 15.84 -12.58 12.93
C VAL A 349 15.47 -13.12 11.55
N LYS A 350 16.23 -14.11 11.03
CA LYS A 350 16.03 -14.72 9.72
C LYS A 350 16.28 -16.21 9.72
N GLY A 351 15.52 -16.93 8.89
CA GLY A 351 15.68 -18.36 8.67
C GLY A 351 15.24 -19.21 9.85
N LYS A 352 14.41 -18.68 10.76
CA LYS A 352 13.86 -19.44 11.86
C LYS A 352 12.52 -20.06 11.47
N PRO A 353 12.25 -21.31 11.90
CA PRO A 353 10.98 -21.96 11.63
C PRO A 353 9.82 -21.21 12.25
N ILE A 354 8.70 -21.20 11.52
CA ILE A 354 7.41 -20.77 11.99
C ILE A 354 6.38 -21.88 11.76
N ASP A 355 5.36 -21.94 12.59
CA ASP A 355 4.27 -22.88 12.46
C ASP A 355 2.92 -22.15 12.41
N VAL A 356 2.16 -22.42 11.36
CA VAL A 356 0.82 -21.87 11.15
C VAL A 356 -0.27 -22.95 11.22
N SER A 357 0.08 -24.17 11.60
CA SER A 357 -0.85 -25.32 11.58
C SER A 357 -2.03 -25.18 12.55
N ASN A 358 -1.90 -24.33 13.56
CA ASN A 358 -2.95 -24.03 14.52
C ASN A 358 -3.89 -22.88 14.06
N VAL A 359 -3.61 -22.22 12.95
CA VAL A 359 -4.50 -21.21 12.34
C VAL A 359 -5.68 -21.94 11.72
N VAL A 360 -6.89 -21.60 12.14
CA VAL A 360 -8.13 -22.29 11.73
C VAL A 360 -8.63 -21.76 10.39
N ASN A 361 -8.65 -20.44 10.24
CA ASN A 361 -9.14 -19.81 9.00
C ASN A 361 -7.97 -19.55 8.03
N THR A 362 -7.57 -20.60 7.32
CA THR A 362 -6.44 -20.52 6.36
C THR A 362 -6.77 -19.66 5.14
N ASP A 363 -8.03 -19.42 4.82
CA ASP A 363 -8.45 -18.55 3.72
C ASP A 363 -8.18 -17.07 3.99
N ASP A 364 -8.05 -16.68 5.25
CA ASP A 364 -7.71 -15.32 5.66
C ASP A 364 -6.28 -15.21 6.25
N LEU A 365 -5.45 -16.24 6.05
CA LEU A 365 -4.01 -16.25 6.35
C LEU A 365 -3.21 -15.91 5.09
N PHE A 366 -2.39 -14.89 5.14
CA PHE A 366 -1.58 -14.40 4.01
C PHE A 366 -0.09 -14.49 4.34
N TYR A 367 0.65 -15.23 3.52
CA TYR A 367 2.11 -15.30 3.62
C TYR A 367 2.74 -14.07 2.97
N ALA A 368 3.72 -13.48 3.64
CA ALA A 368 4.45 -12.29 3.18
C ALA A 368 5.94 -12.62 2.95
N SER A 369 6.81 -12.23 3.86
CA SER A 369 8.25 -12.51 3.76
C SER A 369 8.59 -13.85 4.42
N VAL A 370 8.31 -14.90 3.71
CA VAL A 370 8.58 -16.29 4.12
C VAL A 370 9.36 -17.04 3.04
N ASP A 371 9.94 -18.17 3.41
CA ASP A 371 10.63 -19.08 2.51
C ASP A 371 10.42 -20.54 2.99
N ILE A 372 10.72 -21.50 2.11
CA ILE A 372 10.74 -22.94 2.46
C ILE A 372 12.19 -23.42 2.51
N GLN A 373 12.67 -23.79 3.69
CA GLN A 373 14.01 -24.31 3.89
C GLN A 373 13.95 -25.71 4.50
N ASN A 374 14.54 -26.70 3.84
CA ASN A 374 14.50 -28.10 4.26
C ASN A 374 13.08 -28.64 4.53
N GLY A 375 12.09 -28.16 3.77
CA GLY A 375 10.69 -28.54 3.93
C GLY A 375 9.96 -27.85 5.10
N GLN A 376 10.59 -26.90 5.77
CA GLN A 376 10.00 -26.11 6.84
C GLN A 376 9.75 -24.67 6.37
N LEU A 377 8.63 -24.10 6.78
CA LEU A 377 8.32 -22.69 6.62
C LEU A 377 9.19 -21.85 7.57
N VAL A 378 9.89 -20.86 7.03
CA VAL A 378 10.79 -19.99 7.80
C VAL A 378 10.50 -18.52 7.48
N GLU A 379 10.75 -17.65 8.46
CA GLU A 379 10.69 -16.20 8.25
C GLU A 379 11.92 -15.69 7.47
N ALA A 380 11.73 -14.68 6.62
CA ALA A 380 12.77 -14.14 5.74
C ALA A 380 13.25 -12.72 6.12
N GLY A 381 12.88 -12.23 7.31
CA GLY A 381 13.42 -11.01 7.90
C GLY A 381 12.66 -9.73 7.58
N SER A 382 11.39 -9.85 7.19
CA SER A 382 10.42 -8.76 7.12
C SER A 382 9.09 -9.24 7.70
N ARG A 383 7.99 -8.50 7.51
CA ARG A 383 6.65 -8.96 7.92
C ARG A 383 6.42 -10.37 7.39
N THR A 384 6.04 -11.30 8.26
CA THR A 384 6.12 -12.74 7.98
C THR A 384 4.81 -13.30 7.46
N VAL A 385 3.76 -13.20 8.27
CA VAL A 385 2.40 -13.60 7.90
C VAL A 385 1.41 -12.57 8.41
N ALA A 386 0.29 -12.45 7.71
CA ALA A 386 -0.84 -11.65 8.16
C ALA A 386 -2.08 -12.53 8.27
N VAL A 387 -2.96 -12.18 9.18
CA VAL A 387 -4.30 -12.75 9.26
C VAL A 387 -5.34 -11.65 9.19
N VAL A 388 -6.52 -11.99 8.67
CA VAL A 388 -7.64 -11.05 8.58
C VAL A 388 -8.85 -11.62 9.30
N GLY A 389 -9.36 -10.87 10.27
CA GLY A 389 -10.68 -11.10 10.82
C GLY A 389 -11.74 -10.35 10.03
N ILE A 390 -12.82 -11.01 9.66
CA ILE A 390 -13.94 -10.44 8.91
C ILE A 390 -15.22 -10.64 9.71
N ALA A 391 -15.96 -9.57 10.02
CA ALA A 391 -17.17 -9.63 10.83
C ALA A 391 -18.11 -8.45 10.57
N ASN A 392 -19.20 -8.35 11.32
CA ASN A 392 -20.15 -7.24 11.19
C ASN A 392 -19.65 -5.93 11.85
N THR A 393 -18.70 -6.03 12.78
CA THR A 393 -18.12 -4.87 13.50
C THR A 393 -16.61 -5.04 13.63
N ILE A 394 -15.88 -3.92 13.76
CA ILE A 394 -14.43 -3.91 14.00
C ILE A 394 -14.07 -4.76 15.23
N SER A 395 -14.81 -4.62 16.33
CA SER A 395 -14.55 -5.39 17.57
C SER A 395 -14.70 -6.91 17.40
N GLN A 396 -15.62 -7.36 16.53
CA GLN A 396 -15.78 -8.79 16.24
C GLN A 396 -14.65 -9.27 15.29
N ALA A 397 -14.32 -8.48 14.27
CA ALA A 397 -13.25 -8.76 13.34
C ALA A 397 -11.89 -8.81 14.06
N GLU A 398 -11.67 -7.87 15.00
CA GLU A 398 -10.47 -7.84 15.83
C GLU A 398 -10.28 -9.12 16.64
N LYS A 399 -11.33 -9.61 17.31
CA LYS A 399 -11.26 -10.85 18.09
C LYS A 399 -10.91 -12.07 17.23
N ILE A 400 -11.44 -12.13 16.01
CA ILE A 400 -11.08 -13.19 15.06
C ILE A 400 -9.60 -13.06 14.67
N ALA A 401 -9.16 -11.88 14.25
CA ALA A 401 -7.77 -11.65 13.87
C ALA A 401 -6.78 -11.94 15.01
N GLU A 402 -7.13 -11.52 16.26
CA GLU A 402 -6.28 -11.76 17.43
C GLU A 402 -6.14 -13.25 17.75
N ASN A 403 -7.25 -14.00 17.69
CA ASN A 403 -7.22 -15.44 17.93
C ASN A 403 -6.37 -16.18 16.89
N GLU A 404 -6.52 -15.83 15.61
CA GLU A 404 -5.80 -16.48 14.51
C GLU A 404 -4.32 -16.10 14.50
N ILE A 405 -3.96 -14.82 14.71
CA ILE A 405 -2.54 -14.41 14.72
C ILE A 405 -1.79 -14.96 15.93
N SER A 406 -2.48 -15.10 17.08
CA SER A 406 -1.92 -15.71 18.29
C SER A 406 -1.68 -17.22 18.17
N ALA A 407 -2.31 -17.88 17.18
CA ALA A 407 -2.08 -19.29 16.87
C ALA A 407 -0.83 -19.53 16.00
N VAL A 408 -0.21 -18.48 15.48
CA VAL A 408 1.05 -18.55 14.73
C VAL A 408 2.21 -18.69 15.71
N GLU A 409 2.99 -19.76 15.59
CA GLU A 409 4.13 -20.04 16.46
C GLU A 409 5.45 -19.70 15.78
N GLY A 410 6.44 -19.25 16.56
CA GLY A 410 7.78 -18.90 16.09
C GLY A 410 8.38 -17.73 16.86
N PRO A 411 9.60 -17.29 16.52
CA PRO A 411 10.24 -16.09 17.10
C PRO A 411 9.65 -14.82 16.49
N LEU A 412 8.34 -14.65 16.69
CA LEU A 412 7.51 -13.58 16.10
C LEU A 412 6.84 -12.76 17.20
N PHE A 413 6.46 -11.53 16.86
CA PHE A 413 5.55 -10.73 17.65
C PHE A 413 4.52 -10.02 16.75
N HIS A 414 3.41 -9.60 17.33
CA HIS A 414 2.40 -8.78 16.66
C HIS A 414 1.88 -7.70 17.62
N ARG A 415 1.14 -6.73 17.11
CA ARG A 415 0.46 -5.72 17.91
C ARG A 415 -0.94 -6.18 18.26
N THR A 416 -1.24 -6.33 19.56
CA THR A 416 -2.56 -6.75 20.05
C THR A 416 -3.59 -5.62 19.96
N ASP A 417 -3.14 -4.34 19.99
CA ASP A 417 -4.00 -3.16 20.07
C ASP A 417 -4.67 -2.76 18.74
N ILE A 418 -4.20 -3.27 17.58
CA ILE A 418 -4.76 -2.92 16.26
C ILE A 418 -6.20 -3.43 16.14
N GLY A 419 -7.13 -2.50 15.85
CA GLY A 419 -8.56 -2.80 15.79
C GLY A 419 -9.25 -2.86 17.15
N SER A 420 -8.50 -2.73 18.26
CA SER A 420 -9.13 -2.65 19.59
C SER A 420 -9.98 -1.38 19.71
N MET A 421 -11.13 -1.49 20.37
CA MET A 421 -12.01 -0.33 20.56
C MET A 421 -11.34 0.80 21.35
N GLN A 422 -10.36 0.47 22.20
CA GLN A 422 -9.57 1.49 22.89
C GLN A 422 -8.77 2.36 21.91
N LEU A 423 -8.08 1.73 20.95
CA LEU A 423 -7.29 2.46 19.96
C LEU A 423 -8.18 3.19 18.95
N VAL A 424 -9.28 2.56 18.51
CA VAL A 424 -10.25 3.17 17.60
C VAL A 424 -10.89 4.42 18.24
N ASN A 425 -11.36 4.32 19.50
CA ASN A 425 -11.96 5.46 20.20
C ASN A 425 -10.98 6.62 20.40
N LYS A 426 -9.70 6.32 20.66
CA LYS A 426 -8.65 7.35 20.73
C LYS A 426 -8.55 8.16 19.43
N ARG A 427 -8.79 7.53 18.24
CA ARG A 427 -8.81 8.23 16.95
C ARG A 427 -10.03 9.14 16.83
N VAL A 428 -11.20 8.63 17.23
CA VAL A 428 -12.46 9.41 17.24
C VAL A 428 -12.30 10.62 18.17
N GLU A 429 -11.91 10.40 19.43
CA GLU A 429 -11.70 11.48 20.42
C GLU A 429 -10.69 12.53 19.94
N HIS A 430 -9.61 12.11 19.27
CA HIS A 430 -8.66 13.04 18.69
C HIS A 430 -9.30 13.89 17.60
N MET A 431 -10.05 13.31 16.67
CA MET A 431 -10.73 14.08 15.63
C MET A 431 -11.81 15.01 16.19
N ASP A 432 -12.58 14.54 17.18
CA ASP A 432 -13.58 15.37 17.87
C ASP A 432 -12.93 16.58 18.58
N SER A 433 -11.71 16.44 19.06
CA SER A 433 -10.95 17.54 19.69
C SER A 433 -10.38 18.55 18.70
N LEU A 434 -10.22 18.16 17.45
CA LEU A 434 -9.69 19.02 16.37
C LEU A 434 -10.79 19.81 15.66
N ARG A 435 -12.01 19.27 15.59
CA ARG A 435 -13.19 19.82 14.92
C ARG A 435 -14.14 20.48 15.88
#